data_cd7abf8d37a451084de461efca535b5b
#
_entry.id   cd7abf8d37a451084de461efca535b5b
#
_cell.length_a   1.000
_cell.length_b   1.000
_cell.length_c   1.000
_cell.angle_alpha   90.00
_cell.angle_beta   90.00
_cell.angle_gamma   90.00
#
_symmetry.space_group_name_H-M   'P 1'
#
loop_
_entity.id
_entity.type
_entity.pdbx_description
1 polymer ?
#
loop_
_entity_poly.entity_id
_entity_poly.type
_entity_poly.pdbx_seq_one_letter_code
_entity_poly.pdbx_strand_id
1 'polypeptide(L)'
;MALRFLRNALGVSLLVAGSFLCAGISAQAASPGLPVYPWDLRKKMPVHYQAYLKILPTRLKRTAWFGRFDGTGMPVERVAVDGKAYFTGGICKPHDCADNYLTFLITADGSRAVAMVKATETGGQIVELGNPMTAERQFMAKEFQD
;
A
#
# COMPACT_ATOMS: atom_id res chain seq x y z
N MET A 1 -66.58 -14.78 54.29
CA MET A 1 -67.05 -13.39 54.18
C MET A 1 -66.15 -12.65 53.26
N ALA A 2 -66.70 -12.49 52.04
CA ALA A 2 -66.81 -11.22 51.27
C ALA A 2 -65.50 -10.49 51.03
N LEU A 3 -65.12 -9.97 49.90
CA LEU A 3 -65.81 -9.55 48.66
C LEU A 3 -64.76 -9.15 47.63
N ARG A 4 -64.97 -9.54 46.39
CA ARG A 4 -64.64 -8.95 45.09
C ARG A 4 -63.90 -7.58 45.09
N PHE A 5 -62.92 -7.42 44.15
CA PHE A 5 -63.04 -6.45 43.10
C PHE A 5 -62.06 -6.73 41.94
N LEU A 6 -62.59 -6.95 40.77
CA LEU A 6 -61.95 -6.89 39.46
C LEU A 6 -61.56 -5.43 39.16
N ARG A 7 -60.40 -5.20 38.57
CA ARG A 7 -60.22 -4.07 37.66
C ARG A 7 -59.17 -4.40 36.57
N ASN A 8 -59.68 -4.46 35.36
CA ASN A 8 -58.94 -4.48 34.14
C ASN A 8 -58.09 -3.20 34.03
N ALA A 9 -56.83 -3.34 33.59
CA ALA A 9 -56.12 -2.20 33.04
C ALA A 9 -55.39 -2.71 31.77
N LEU A 10 -55.81 -2.17 30.63
CA LEU A 10 -55.26 -2.38 29.30
C LEU A 10 -53.82 -1.97 29.25
N GLY A 11 -52.94 -2.91 28.95
CA GLY A 11 -51.57 -2.64 28.59
C GLY A 11 -51.44 -2.23 27.14
N VAL A 12 -51.08 -1.00 26.92
CA VAL A 12 -50.74 -0.47 25.61
C VAL A 12 -49.34 -0.96 25.25
N SER A 13 -49.24 -1.87 24.27
CA SER A 13 -47.96 -2.28 23.68
C SER A 13 -47.45 -1.16 22.76
N LEU A 14 -46.43 -0.47 23.19
CA LEU A 14 -45.66 0.43 22.31
C LEU A 14 -44.70 -0.43 21.47
N LEU A 15 -45.03 -0.60 20.21
CA LEU A 15 -44.11 -1.11 19.19
C LEU A 15 -43.11 0.01 18.84
N VAL A 16 -41.91 -0.07 19.38
CA VAL A 16 -40.79 0.76 18.95
C VAL A 16 -40.24 0.16 17.66
N ALA A 17 -40.64 0.72 16.53
CA ALA A 17 -40.04 0.42 15.23
C ALA A 17 -38.62 1.02 15.20
N GLY A 18 -37.61 0.21 15.50
CA GLY A 18 -36.20 0.58 15.33
C GLY A 18 -35.86 0.67 13.84
N SER A 19 -35.84 1.89 13.31
CA SER A 19 -35.27 2.15 11.97
C SER A 19 -33.77 1.95 12.01
N PHE A 20 -33.28 0.80 11.53
CA PHE A 20 -31.87 0.60 11.22
C PHE A 20 -31.50 1.46 10.01
N LEU A 21 -30.89 2.63 10.25
CA LEU A 21 -30.18 3.36 9.23
C LEU A 21 -28.93 2.57 8.87
N CYS A 22 -29.00 1.77 7.79
CA CYS A 22 -27.82 1.28 7.11
C CYS A 22 -27.09 2.50 6.52
N ALA A 23 -26.05 2.98 7.25
CA ALA A 23 -25.08 3.89 6.69
C ALA A 23 -24.35 3.15 5.55
N GLY A 24 -24.78 3.37 4.32
CA GLY A 24 -24.11 2.88 3.14
C GLY A 24 -22.70 3.47 3.11
N ILE A 25 -21.68 2.65 3.32
CA ILE A 25 -20.30 2.99 3.02
C ILE A 25 -20.23 3.10 1.51
N SER A 26 -20.36 4.31 0.98
CA SER A 26 -20.07 4.59 -0.43
C SER A 26 -18.58 4.36 -0.63
N ALA A 27 -18.23 3.20 -1.18
CA ALA A 27 -16.92 2.98 -1.75
C ALA A 27 -16.78 3.98 -2.91
N GLN A 28 -16.09 5.09 -2.68
CA GLN A 28 -15.69 5.99 -3.74
C GLN A 28 -14.77 5.23 -4.67
N ALA A 29 -15.33 4.83 -5.83
CA ALA A 29 -14.52 4.36 -6.94
C ALA A 29 -13.56 5.51 -7.30
N ALA A 30 -12.28 5.30 -7.05
CA ALA A 30 -11.25 6.22 -7.52
C ALA A 30 -11.40 6.34 -9.03
N SER A 31 -11.58 7.56 -9.52
CA SER A 31 -11.56 7.85 -10.96
C SER A 31 -10.28 7.26 -11.54
N PRO A 32 -10.33 6.58 -12.70
CA PRO A 32 -9.12 6.05 -13.33
C PRO A 32 -8.27 7.23 -13.79
N GLY A 33 -7.44 7.73 -12.88
CA GLY A 33 -6.36 8.64 -13.24
C GLY A 33 -5.37 7.91 -14.15
N LEU A 34 -4.64 8.64 -14.97
CA LEU A 34 -3.54 8.08 -15.74
C LEU A 34 -2.59 7.32 -14.81
N PRO A 35 -2.09 6.14 -15.21
CA PRO A 35 -1.20 5.35 -14.38
C PRO A 35 0.00 6.19 -13.95
N VAL A 36 0.36 6.07 -12.67
CA VAL A 36 1.58 6.68 -12.10
C VAL A 36 2.68 5.66 -12.23
N TYR A 37 3.80 6.04 -12.81
CA TYR A 37 4.99 5.19 -12.91
C TYR A 37 6.03 5.61 -11.88
N PRO A 38 7.04 4.79 -11.57
CA PRO A 38 8.08 5.14 -10.61
C PRO A 38 8.73 6.51 -10.86
N TRP A 39 9.02 6.86 -12.11
CA TRP A 39 9.59 8.18 -12.48
C TRP A 39 8.65 9.36 -12.24
N ASP A 40 7.34 9.13 -12.16
CA ASP A 40 6.35 10.15 -11.84
C ASP A 40 6.32 10.51 -10.36
N LEU A 41 6.78 9.61 -9.46
CA LEU A 41 6.73 9.81 -8.01
C LEU A 41 7.38 11.13 -7.60
N ARG A 42 8.46 11.52 -8.24
CA ARG A 42 9.15 12.78 -7.95
C ARG A 42 8.25 14.01 -8.07
N LYS A 43 7.35 14.02 -9.08
CA LYS A 43 6.46 15.15 -9.35
C LYS A 43 5.09 14.98 -8.72
N LYS A 44 4.50 13.78 -8.80
CA LYS A 44 3.12 13.52 -8.40
C LYS A 44 3.00 13.12 -6.92
N MET A 45 4.04 12.51 -6.35
CA MET A 45 4.05 11.98 -4.98
C MET A 45 5.39 12.29 -4.28
N PRO A 46 5.77 13.56 -4.09
CA PRO A 46 7.10 13.94 -3.62
C PRO A 46 7.44 13.40 -2.23
N VAL A 47 6.47 13.31 -1.32
CA VAL A 47 6.67 12.73 0.03
C VAL A 47 7.09 11.26 -0.06
N HIS A 48 6.41 10.49 -0.90
CA HIS A 48 6.72 9.07 -1.14
C HIS A 48 8.08 8.90 -1.79
N TYR A 49 8.39 9.73 -2.78
CA TYR A 49 9.72 9.73 -3.41
C TYR A 49 10.83 10.03 -2.41
N GLN A 50 10.64 10.97 -1.49
CA GLN A 50 11.62 11.26 -0.44
C GLN A 50 11.78 10.10 0.55
N ALA A 51 10.68 9.41 0.91
CA ALA A 51 10.76 8.21 1.75
C ALA A 51 11.61 7.12 1.08
N TYR A 52 11.42 6.90 -0.22
CA TYR A 52 12.25 5.99 -1.01
C TYR A 52 13.72 6.41 -1.04
N LEU A 53 14.01 7.68 -1.31
CA LEU A 53 15.40 8.16 -1.34
C LEU A 53 16.13 7.99 0.00
N LYS A 54 15.42 8.07 1.13
CA LYS A 54 16.03 7.91 2.46
C LYS A 54 16.62 6.53 2.68
N ILE A 55 16.03 5.48 2.10
CA ILE A 55 16.50 4.11 2.26
C ILE A 55 17.65 3.74 1.32
N LEU A 56 17.89 4.53 0.27
CA LEU A 56 18.99 4.25 -0.66
C LEU A 56 20.34 4.64 -0.07
N PRO A 57 21.34 3.75 -0.11
CA PRO A 57 22.74 4.12 0.08
C PRO A 57 23.18 5.20 -0.90
N THR A 58 24.10 6.07 -0.50
CA THR A 58 24.57 7.20 -1.32
C THR A 58 25.03 6.77 -2.72
N ARG A 59 25.68 5.61 -2.85
CA ARG A 59 26.12 5.07 -4.13
C ARG A 59 24.92 4.80 -5.05
N LEU A 60 23.87 4.16 -4.55
CA LEU A 60 22.67 3.85 -5.33
C LEU A 60 21.89 5.11 -5.70
N LYS A 61 21.83 6.13 -4.81
CA LYS A 61 21.19 7.41 -5.12
C LYS A 61 21.78 8.10 -6.35
N ARG A 62 23.08 7.93 -6.60
CA ARG A 62 23.79 8.53 -7.74
C ARG A 62 23.58 7.77 -9.05
N THR A 63 23.18 6.51 -8.97
CA THR A 63 22.88 5.69 -10.15
C THR A 63 21.50 6.06 -10.69
N ALA A 64 21.42 6.42 -11.96
CA ALA A 64 20.24 7.04 -12.55
C ALA A 64 18.97 6.22 -12.39
N TRP A 65 19.03 4.93 -12.69
CA TRP A 65 17.84 4.08 -12.64
C TRP A 65 17.38 3.78 -11.20
N PHE A 66 18.24 3.88 -10.18
CA PHE A 66 17.85 3.86 -8.78
C PHE A 66 17.35 5.24 -8.29
N GLY A 67 18.22 6.24 -8.36
CA GLY A 67 17.96 7.53 -7.70
C GLY A 67 16.88 8.36 -8.37
N ARG A 68 16.72 8.25 -9.69
CA ARG A 68 15.74 9.02 -10.47
C ARG A 68 14.65 8.16 -11.10
N PHE A 69 14.69 6.85 -10.90
CA PHE A 69 13.85 5.88 -11.60
C PHE A 69 13.97 6.00 -13.14
N ASP A 70 15.18 6.23 -13.62
CA ASP A 70 15.49 6.38 -15.04
C ASP A 70 15.73 4.98 -15.66
N GLY A 71 14.62 4.26 -15.86
CA GLY A 71 14.63 2.86 -16.27
C GLY A 71 13.31 2.41 -16.90
N THR A 72 13.14 1.11 -17.06
CA THR A 72 11.87 0.49 -17.47
C THR A 72 11.12 0.05 -16.21
N GLY A 73 9.85 0.40 -16.08
CA GLY A 73 9.09 0.09 -14.88
C GLY A 73 7.62 -0.20 -15.16
N MET A 74 6.97 -0.81 -14.17
CA MET A 74 5.54 -1.03 -14.14
C MET A 74 4.81 0.14 -13.45
N PRO A 75 3.50 0.33 -13.70
CA PRO A 75 2.71 1.30 -12.97
C PRO A 75 2.80 1.09 -11.46
N VAL A 76 2.77 2.19 -10.72
CA VAL A 76 2.66 2.17 -9.25
C VAL A 76 1.24 1.80 -8.87
N GLU A 77 1.11 0.77 -8.05
CA GLU A 77 -0.17 0.23 -7.62
C GLU A 77 -0.37 0.41 -6.11
N ARG A 78 -1.63 0.50 -5.68
CA ARG A 78 -1.97 0.48 -4.27
C ARG A 78 -2.25 -0.96 -3.83
N VAL A 79 -1.55 -1.41 -2.78
CA VAL A 79 -1.67 -2.77 -2.26
C VAL A 79 -1.86 -2.75 -0.75
N ALA A 80 -2.36 -3.87 -0.20
CA ALA A 80 -2.39 -4.10 1.24
C ALA A 80 -1.40 -5.22 1.59
N VAL A 81 -0.52 -4.96 2.55
CA VAL A 81 0.42 -5.94 3.10
C VAL A 81 0.23 -5.96 4.60
N ASP A 82 -0.15 -7.11 5.15
CA ASP A 82 -0.45 -7.28 6.58
C ASP A 82 -1.39 -6.20 7.13
N GLY A 83 -2.49 -5.95 6.40
CA GLY A 83 -3.53 -4.96 6.77
C GLY A 83 -3.13 -3.49 6.61
N LYS A 84 -1.90 -3.19 6.21
CA LYS A 84 -1.42 -1.83 5.95
C LYS A 84 -1.45 -1.51 4.45
N ALA A 85 -1.80 -0.26 4.13
CA ALA A 85 -1.83 0.21 2.74
C ALA A 85 -0.46 0.74 2.31
N TYR A 86 -0.04 0.30 1.13
CA TYR A 86 1.22 0.71 0.49
C TYR A 86 0.98 1.10 -0.97
N PHE A 87 1.91 1.84 -1.51
CA PHE A 87 2.18 1.91 -2.94
C PHE A 87 3.35 1.01 -3.27
N THR A 88 3.20 0.17 -4.28
CA THR A 88 4.24 -0.71 -4.81
C THR A 88 4.57 -0.37 -6.24
N GLY A 89 5.75 -0.69 -6.67
CA GLY A 89 6.20 -0.57 -8.05
C GLY A 89 7.55 -1.22 -8.23
N GLY A 90 7.87 -1.48 -9.47
CA GLY A 90 9.16 -2.06 -9.85
C GLY A 90 9.82 -1.26 -10.95
N ILE A 91 11.13 -1.29 -10.99
CA ILE A 91 11.93 -0.68 -12.03
C ILE A 91 13.17 -1.53 -12.30
N CYS A 92 13.56 -1.60 -13.54
CA CYS A 92 14.80 -2.24 -13.94
C CYS A 92 15.70 -1.31 -14.76
N LYS A 93 16.97 -1.64 -14.80
CA LYS A 93 17.93 -0.96 -15.63
C LYS A 93 17.57 -1.10 -17.10
N PRO A 94 17.61 -0.03 -17.91
CA PRO A 94 17.31 -0.12 -19.32
C PRO A 94 18.13 -1.22 -20.01
N HIS A 95 17.46 -2.05 -20.80
CA HIS A 95 18.03 -3.17 -21.56
C HIS A 95 18.65 -4.31 -20.74
N ASP A 96 18.46 -4.34 -19.41
CA ASP A 96 19.07 -5.32 -18.52
C ASP A 96 18.19 -5.63 -17.30
N CYS A 97 16.92 -6.00 -17.55
CA CYS A 97 15.93 -6.24 -16.49
C CYS A 97 16.14 -7.57 -15.75
N ALA A 98 16.72 -8.57 -16.40
CA ALA A 98 16.91 -9.90 -15.80
C ALA A 98 17.86 -9.88 -14.60
N ASP A 99 18.91 -9.08 -14.68
CA ASP A 99 19.96 -9.01 -13.66
C ASP A 99 19.96 -7.73 -12.84
N ASN A 100 19.16 -6.74 -13.24
CA ASN A 100 19.10 -5.44 -12.59
C ASN A 100 17.66 -4.99 -12.40
N TYR A 101 17.07 -5.39 -11.28
CA TYR A 101 15.69 -5.11 -10.93
C TYR A 101 15.56 -4.64 -9.47
N LEU A 102 14.65 -3.73 -9.22
CA LEU A 102 14.27 -3.23 -7.91
C LEU A 102 12.75 -3.21 -7.79
N THR A 103 12.22 -3.71 -6.68
CA THR A 103 10.84 -3.48 -6.25
C THR A 103 10.81 -2.74 -4.92
N PHE A 104 9.76 -1.95 -4.69
CA PHE A 104 9.60 -1.17 -3.47
C PHE A 104 8.18 -1.23 -2.92
N LEU A 105 8.08 -0.98 -1.62
CA LEU A 105 6.85 -0.67 -0.92
C LEU A 105 7.03 0.68 -0.21
N ILE A 106 6.09 1.59 -0.39
CA ILE A 106 6.05 2.87 0.31
C ILE A 106 4.69 2.97 0.99
N THR A 107 4.65 3.24 2.30
CA THR A 107 3.39 3.38 3.03
C THR A 107 2.49 4.43 2.37
N ALA A 108 1.17 4.25 2.44
CA ALA A 108 0.21 5.13 1.76
C ALA A 108 0.32 6.61 2.19
N ASP A 109 0.84 6.87 3.38
CA ASP A 109 1.11 8.21 3.92
C ASP A 109 2.52 8.74 3.55
N GLY A 110 3.36 7.92 2.91
CA GLY A 110 4.73 8.27 2.56
C GLY A 110 5.70 8.37 3.74
N SER A 111 5.34 7.87 4.92
CA SER A 111 6.19 7.97 6.13
C SER A 111 7.37 6.99 6.11
N ARG A 112 7.22 5.85 5.42
CA ARG A 112 8.20 4.77 5.38
C ARG A 112 8.29 4.14 4.00
N ALA A 113 9.49 3.70 3.64
CA ALA A 113 9.73 2.90 2.45
C ALA A 113 10.63 1.72 2.77
N VAL A 114 10.47 0.65 1.99
CA VAL A 114 11.36 -0.51 1.94
C VAL A 114 11.53 -0.93 0.49
N ALA A 115 12.62 -1.60 0.17
CA ALA A 115 12.86 -2.12 -1.17
C ALA A 115 13.68 -3.41 -1.13
N MET A 116 13.55 -4.20 -2.18
CA MET A 116 14.46 -5.28 -2.52
C MET A 116 15.08 -5.00 -3.88
N VAL A 117 16.36 -5.27 -4.01
CA VAL A 117 17.11 -5.00 -5.24
C VAL A 117 18.07 -6.14 -5.54
N LYS A 118 18.09 -6.58 -6.80
CA LYS A 118 19.14 -7.41 -7.41
C LYS A 118 19.78 -6.56 -8.49
N ALA A 119 21.07 -6.34 -8.45
CA ALA A 119 21.75 -5.49 -9.42
C ALA A 119 23.26 -5.76 -9.46
N THR A 120 23.89 -5.34 -10.53
CA THR A 120 25.36 -5.32 -10.61
C THR A 120 25.99 -4.54 -9.46
N GLU A 121 25.35 -3.42 -9.08
CA GLU A 121 25.75 -2.57 -7.95
C GLU A 121 25.66 -3.26 -6.59
N THR A 122 24.88 -4.33 -6.47
CA THR A 122 24.78 -5.18 -5.26
C THR A 122 25.58 -6.48 -5.38
N GLY A 123 26.42 -6.60 -6.41
CA GLY A 123 27.18 -7.83 -6.67
C GLY A 123 26.29 -8.98 -7.20
N GLY A 124 25.16 -8.67 -7.82
CA GLY A 124 24.18 -9.66 -8.31
C GLY A 124 23.37 -10.34 -7.20
N GLN A 125 23.55 -9.93 -5.95
CA GLN A 125 22.81 -10.48 -4.82
C GLN A 125 21.54 -9.66 -4.57
N ILE A 126 20.49 -10.32 -4.05
CA ILE A 126 19.31 -9.64 -3.57
C ILE A 126 19.64 -8.97 -2.24
N VAL A 127 19.48 -7.66 -2.17
CA VAL A 127 19.72 -6.83 -0.99
C VAL A 127 18.43 -6.17 -0.56
N GLU A 128 18.19 -6.14 0.74
CA GLU A 128 17.06 -5.47 1.37
C GLU A 128 17.45 -4.06 1.82
N LEU A 129 16.56 -3.09 1.56
CA LEU A 129 16.75 -1.69 1.94
C LEU A 129 15.58 -1.23 2.82
N GLY A 130 15.87 -0.40 3.82
CA GLY A 130 14.85 0.16 4.71
C GLY A 130 14.32 -0.80 5.78
N ASN A 131 15.00 -1.92 6.03
CA ASN A 131 14.64 -2.93 7.04
C ASN A 131 13.21 -3.45 6.88
N PRO A 132 12.89 -4.20 5.81
CA PRO A 132 11.56 -4.74 5.59
C PRO A 132 11.15 -5.72 6.68
N MET A 133 9.89 -5.64 7.12
CA MET A 133 9.26 -6.64 7.97
C MET A 133 9.02 -7.94 7.18
N THR A 134 8.75 -9.03 7.89
CA THR A 134 8.56 -10.35 7.25
C THR A 134 7.50 -10.33 6.15
N ALA A 135 6.33 -9.73 6.39
CA ALA A 135 5.27 -9.66 5.39
C ALA A 135 5.65 -8.80 4.17
N GLU A 136 6.36 -7.67 4.38
CA GLU A 136 6.86 -6.80 3.30
C GLU A 136 7.90 -7.53 2.45
N ARG A 137 8.83 -8.25 3.10
CA ARG A 137 9.84 -9.08 2.43
C ARG A 137 9.18 -10.16 1.58
N GLN A 138 8.23 -10.91 2.14
CA GLN A 138 7.51 -11.97 1.43
C GLN A 138 6.71 -11.43 0.24
N PHE A 139 6.14 -10.23 0.38
CA PHE A 139 5.42 -9.58 -0.72
C PHE A 139 6.39 -9.25 -1.87
N MET A 140 7.49 -8.56 -1.58
CA MET A 140 8.47 -8.15 -2.58
C MET A 140 9.25 -9.30 -3.19
N ALA A 141 9.50 -10.38 -2.44
CA ALA A 141 10.28 -11.52 -2.91
C ALA A 141 9.61 -12.27 -4.07
N LYS A 142 8.29 -12.13 -4.25
CA LYS A 142 7.57 -12.73 -5.38
C LYS A 142 8.06 -12.22 -6.73
N GLU A 143 8.52 -10.97 -6.78
CA GLU A 143 9.03 -10.33 -7.99
C GLU A 143 10.40 -10.87 -8.44
N PHE A 144 11.04 -11.74 -7.65
CA PHE A 144 12.36 -12.32 -7.92
C PHE A 144 12.31 -13.86 -8.09
N GLN A 145 11.11 -14.43 -8.24
CA GLN A 145 10.92 -15.89 -8.30
C GLN A 145 10.76 -16.44 -9.73
N ASP A 146 10.79 -15.58 -10.75
CA ASP A 146 10.66 -15.98 -12.17
C ASP A 146 12.02 -16.22 -12.82
#